data_a2d8b6d3a5588cf6ca393480f78b8bec
#
_entry.id   a2d8b6d3a5588cf6ca393480f78b8bec
#
_cell.length_a   1.000
_cell.length_b   1.000
_cell.length_c   1.000
_cell.angle_alpha   90.00
_cell.angle_beta   90.00
_cell.angle_gamma   90.00
#
_symmetry.space_group_name_H-M   'P 1'
#
loop_
_entity.id
_entity.type
_entity.pdbx_description
1 polymer ?
#
loop_
_entity_poly.entity_id
_entity_poly.type
_entity_poly.pdbx_seq_one_letter_code
_entity_poly.pdbx_strand_id
1 'polypeptide(L)'
;MNNIIPTKMIRLILILITLSSFHRLAATDIDTSNTKIKISKRALNHTLEVEKKIKDCEKTEAIHIILSEAISVGAPTYNTGNHIGCYRIYEGAAYKILHRYGTKCKEVQKILESALEKSYGDYNATEKAWIMRMAFDKILGVPTVTK
;
A
#
# COMPACT_ATOMS: atom_id res chain seq x y z
N MET A 1 58.78 -3.01 -40.40
CA MET A 1 57.59 -2.87 -41.27
C MET A 1 56.39 -2.65 -40.36
N ASN A 2 56.04 -1.38 -40.16
CA ASN A 2 54.95 -1.01 -39.26
C ASN A 2 53.64 -0.92 -40.07
N ASN A 3 52.79 -1.93 -39.92
CA ASN A 3 51.44 -1.92 -40.51
C ASN A 3 50.53 -0.96 -39.72
N ILE A 4 50.43 0.27 -40.18
CA ILE A 4 49.50 1.27 -39.64
C ILE A 4 48.11 0.95 -40.20
N ILE A 5 47.23 0.41 -39.36
CA ILE A 5 45.82 0.17 -39.72
C ILE A 5 45.14 1.54 -39.88
N PRO A 6 44.53 1.87 -41.04
CA PRO A 6 43.88 3.15 -41.23
C PRO A 6 42.69 3.35 -40.27
N THR A 7 42.65 4.53 -39.65
CA THR A 7 41.67 4.89 -38.63
C THR A 7 40.20 4.73 -39.07
N LYS A 8 39.92 4.70 -40.36
CA LYS A 8 38.59 4.43 -40.92
C LYS A 8 38.13 2.97 -40.70
N MET A 9 39.08 1.99 -40.76
CA MET A 9 38.74 0.58 -40.51
C MET A 9 38.44 0.31 -39.03
N ILE A 10 39.15 1.00 -38.11
CA ILE A 10 38.94 0.87 -36.68
C ILE A 10 37.53 1.37 -36.30
N ARG A 11 37.05 2.46 -36.91
CA ARG A 11 35.69 2.96 -36.67
C ARG A 11 34.59 2.03 -37.18
N LEU A 12 34.80 1.35 -38.31
CA LEU A 12 33.86 0.35 -38.85
C LEU A 12 33.77 -0.89 -37.97
N ILE A 13 34.90 -1.37 -37.43
CA ILE A 13 34.95 -2.51 -36.52
C ILE A 13 34.25 -2.20 -35.18
N LEU A 14 34.45 -0.98 -34.66
CA LEU A 14 33.77 -0.55 -33.42
C LEU A 14 32.25 -0.44 -33.61
N ILE A 15 31.76 0.01 -34.76
CA ILE A 15 30.32 0.08 -35.05
C ILE A 15 29.71 -1.32 -35.16
N LEU A 16 30.41 -2.27 -35.75
CA LEU A 16 29.93 -3.67 -35.86
C LEU A 16 29.87 -4.39 -34.52
N ILE A 17 30.80 -4.08 -33.62
CA ILE A 17 30.80 -4.67 -32.26
C ILE A 17 29.65 -4.13 -31.41
N THR A 18 29.28 -2.85 -31.58
CA THR A 18 28.16 -2.25 -30.85
C THR A 18 26.78 -2.73 -31.32
N LEU A 19 26.65 -3.07 -32.60
CA LEU A 19 25.41 -3.63 -33.15
C LEU A 19 25.18 -5.10 -32.76
N SER A 20 26.25 -5.90 -32.53
CA SER A 20 26.12 -7.28 -32.15
C SER A 20 25.79 -7.51 -30.65
N SER A 21 26.04 -6.48 -29.82
CA SER A 21 25.72 -6.55 -28.37
C SER A 21 24.24 -6.26 -28.02
N PHE A 22 23.46 -5.78 -28.99
CA PHE A 22 22.07 -5.40 -28.75
C PHE A 22 21.05 -6.54 -29.02
N HIS A 23 21.50 -7.72 -29.45
CA HIS A 23 20.60 -8.84 -29.80
C HIS A 23 20.54 -9.95 -28.76
N ARG A 24 20.94 -9.71 -27.50
CA ARG A 24 20.73 -10.65 -26.40
C ARG A 24 20.11 -9.99 -25.18
N LEU A 25 19.08 -9.15 -25.38
CA LEU A 25 18.04 -9.09 -24.35
C LEU A 25 17.08 -10.24 -24.73
N ALA A 26 17.38 -11.40 -24.20
CA ALA A 26 16.43 -12.50 -24.17
C ALA A 26 15.17 -11.96 -23.52
N ALA A 27 14.07 -12.00 -24.27
CA ALA A 27 12.75 -11.90 -23.69
C ALA A 27 12.71 -12.94 -22.55
N THR A 28 12.77 -12.47 -21.31
CA THR A 28 12.30 -13.28 -20.20
C THR A 28 10.80 -13.39 -20.44
N ASP A 29 10.37 -14.52 -20.94
CA ASP A 29 8.97 -14.90 -20.92
C ASP A 29 8.51 -14.78 -19.48
N ILE A 30 7.90 -13.62 -19.16
CA ILE A 30 7.11 -13.49 -17.95
C ILE A 30 5.91 -14.39 -18.23
N ASP A 31 5.99 -15.62 -17.73
CA ASP A 31 4.87 -16.55 -17.68
C ASP A 31 3.74 -15.94 -16.83
N THR A 32 2.92 -15.12 -17.49
CA THR A 32 1.76 -14.44 -16.93
C THR A 32 0.62 -15.43 -16.67
N SER A 33 0.80 -16.72 -16.94
CA SER A 33 -0.27 -17.69 -16.93
C SER A 33 -0.48 -18.43 -15.59
N ASN A 34 0.35 -18.21 -14.54
CA ASN A 34 0.25 -19.06 -13.36
C ASN A 34 0.37 -18.37 -11.98
N THR A 35 0.31 -17.05 -11.88
CA THR A 35 0.06 -16.41 -10.58
C THR A 35 -1.43 -16.22 -10.36
N LYS A 36 -2.21 -17.27 -10.51
CA LYS A 36 -3.54 -17.37 -9.90
C LYS A 36 -3.29 -17.39 -8.39
N ILE A 37 -3.32 -16.21 -7.78
CA ILE A 37 -3.47 -16.09 -6.32
C ILE A 37 -4.74 -16.88 -5.98
N LYS A 38 -4.57 -18.09 -5.46
CA LYS A 38 -5.67 -18.87 -4.88
C LYS A 38 -6.12 -18.17 -3.61
N ILE A 39 -6.86 -17.07 -3.76
CA ILE A 39 -7.60 -16.50 -2.64
C ILE A 39 -8.54 -17.59 -2.20
N SER A 40 -8.32 -18.11 -0.98
CA SER A 40 -9.22 -19.12 -0.43
C SER A 40 -10.63 -18.56 -0.44
N LYS A 41 -11.59 -19.31 -1.00
CA LYS A 41 -13.03 -18.93 -0.98
C LYS A 41 -13.50 -18.49 0.41
N ARG A 42 -12.93 -19.08 1.47
CA ARG A 42 -13.21 -18.74 2.85
C ARG A 42 -12.73 -17.32 3.21
N ALA A 43 -11.52 -16.94 2.76
CA ALA A 43 -10.99 -15.59 3.00
C ALA A 43 -11.79 -14.53 2.24
N LEU A 44 -12.17 -14.81 0.99
CA LEU A 44 -13.01 -13.93 0.19
C LEU A 44 -14.39 -13.74 0.85
N ASN A 45 -15.05 -14.81 1.26
CA ASN A 45 -16.35 -14.73 1.92
C ASN A 45 -16.26 -13.94 3.24
N HIS A 46 -15.20 -14.13 4.02
CA HIS A 46 -14.98 -13.36 5.24
C HIS A 46 -14.80 -11.86 4.95
N THR A 47 -14.07 -11.50 3.90
CA THR A 47 -13.89 -10.10 3.50
C THR A 47 -15.21 -9.46 3.10
N LEU A 48 -16.02 -10.15 2.28
CA LEU A 48 -17.34 -9.68 1.85
C LEU A 48 -18.30 -9.50 3.03
N GLU A 49 -18.27 -10.41 4.02
CA GLU A 49 -19.06 -10.29 5.23
C GLU A 49 -18.67 -9.08 6.08
N VAL A 50 -17.37 -8.79 6.19
CA VAL A 50 -16.87 -7.61 6.93
C VAL A 50 -17.31 -6.33 6.23
N GLU A 51 -17.12 -6.24 4.91
CA GLU A 51 -17.56 -5.09 4.11
C GLU A 51 -19.07 -4.84 4.22
N LYS A 52 -19.88 -5.91 4.16
CA LYS A 52 -21.31 -5.82 4.34
C LYS A 52 -21.67 -5.25 5.73
N LYS A 53 -21.07 -5.77 6.79
CA LYS A 53 -21.31 -5.29 8.16
C LYS A 53 -20.90 -3.84 8.37
N ILE A 54 -19.87 -3.37 7.66
CA ILE A 54 -19.47 -1.96 7.67
C ILE A 54 -20.54 -1.12 6.95
N LYS A 55 -20.98 -1.54 5.76
CA LYS A 55 -22.01 -0.83 4.99
C LYS A 55 -23.37 -0.79 5.69
N ASP A 56 -23.74 -1.84 6.40
CA ASP A 56 -24.98 -1.93 7.15
C ASP A 56 -24.98 -1.07 8.43
N CYS A 57 -23.85 -0.46 8.79
CA CYS A 57 -23.80 0.47 9.90
C CYS A 57 -24.44 1.82 9.55
N GLU A 58 -25.44 2.22 10.30
CA GLU A 58 -26.19 3.48 10.12
C GLU A 58 -25.31 4.75 10.08
N LYS A 59 -24.10 4.69 10.66
CA LYS A 59 -23.17 5.82 10.79
C LYS A 59 -21.97 5.73 9.83
N THR A 60 -22.00 4.84 8.86
CA THR A 60 -20.89 4.61 7.91
C THR A 60 -20.43 5.89 7.23
N GLU A 61 -21.36 6.70 6.73
CA GLU A 61 -21.03 7.96 6.03
C GLU A 61 -20.28 8.95 6.97
N ALA A 62 -20.77 9.14 8.18
CA ALA A 62 -20.12 10.00 9.16
C ALA A 62 -18.71 9.50 9.56
N ILE A 63 -18.53 8.19 9.61
CA ILE A 63 -17.22 7.57 9.86
C ILE A 63 -16.29 7.80 8.68
N HIS A 64 -16.76 7.59 7.45
CA HIS A 64 -15.97 7.81 6.23
C HIS A 64 -15.47 9.26 6.11
N ILE A 65 -16.31 10.25 6.46
CA ILE A 65 -15.91 11.65 6.49
C ILE A 65 -14.75 11.87 7.46
N ILE A 66 -14.85 11.36 8.71
CA ILE A 66 -13.79 11.52 9.72
C ILE A 66 -12.49 10.87 9.28
N LEU A 67 -12.56 9.67 8.67
CA LEU A 67 -11.38 8.97 8.19
C LEU A 67 -10.73 9.69 7.01
N SER A 68 -11.54 10.17 6.07
CA SER A 68 -11.05 10.91 4.90
C SER A 68 -10.38 12.23 5.31
N GLU A 69 -10.98 12.96 6.26
CA GLU A 69 -10.38 14.17 6.85
C GLU A 69 -9.04 13.85 7.51
N ALA A 70 -8.97 12.79 8.32
CA ALA A 70 -7.73 12.40 8.98
C ALA A 70 -6.64 12.02 7.95
N ILE A 71 -7.00 11.31 6.88
CA ILE A 71 -6.07 10.95 5.81
C ILE A 71 -5.59 12.20 5.06
N SER A 72 -6.48 13.15 4.77
CA SER A 72 -6.13 14.38 4.03
C SER A 72 -5.09 15.24 4.76
N VAL A 73 -5.02 15.17 6.08
CA VAL A 73 -4.02 15.86 6.90
C VAL A 73 -2.84 14.97 7.24
N GLY A 74 -3.09 13.72 7.57
CA GLY A 74 -2.05 12.79 8.01
C GLY A 74 -1.10 12.36 6.90
N ALA A 75 -1.59 12.13 5.67
CA ALA A 75 -0.74 11.71 4.57
C ALA A 75 0.28 12.79 4.14
N PRO A 76 -0.07 14.08 3.97
CA PRO A 76 0.91 15.13 3.79
C PRO A 76 1.90 15.23 4.95
N THR A 77 1.42 15.15 6.21
CA THR A 77 2.28 15.16 7.40
C THR A 77 3.30 14.02 7.37
N TYR A 78 2.89 12.81 6.95
CA TYR A 78 3.79 11.68 6.75
C TYR A 78 4.85 11.98 5.67
N ASN A 79 4.43 12.53 4.53
CA ASN A 79 5.29 12.81 3.38
C ASN A 79 6.36 13.89 3.67
N THR A 80 6.13 14.77 4.66
CA THR A 80 7.14 15.72 5.16
C THR A 80 8.12 15.11 6.16
N GLY A 81 8.04 13.78 6.41
CA GLY A 81 8.90 13.07 7.36
C GLY A 81 8.38 13.09 8.81
N ASN A 82 7.28 13.78 9.10
CA ASN A 82 6.70 13.79 10.45
C ASN A 82 5.78 12.58 10.67
N HIS A 83 6.38 11.38 10.74
CA HIS A 83 5.67 10.13 10.88
C HIS A 83 4.91 10.01 12.21
N ILE A 84 5.47 10.55 13.30
CA ILE A 84 4.79 10.54 14.59
C ILE A 84 3.59 11.49 14.59
N GLY A 85 3.67 12.63 13.93
CA GLY A 85 2.55 13.55 13.74
C GLY A 85 1.40 12.89 12.97
N CYS A 86 1.73 12.20 11.87
CA CYS A 86 0.75 11.41 11.12
C CYS A 86 0.06 10.35 12.00
N TYR A 87 0.84 9.57 12.75
CA TYR A 87 0.29 8.58 13.67
C TYR A 87 -0.69 9.21 14.67
N ARG A 88 -0.34 10.33 15.29
CA ARG A 88 -1.20 11.01 16.27
C ARG A 88 -2.50 11.55 15.67
N ILE A 89 -2.48 12.02 14.41
CA ILE A 89 -3.69 12.42 13.68
C ILE A 89 -4.62 11.21 13.51
N TYR A 90 -4.08 10.07 13.08
CA TYR A 90 -4.87 8.86 12.86
C TYR A 90 -5.37 8.27 14.18
N GLU A 91 -4.55 8.20 15.20
CA GLU A 91 -4.93 7.76 16.55
C GLU A 91 -6.09 8.60 17.09
N GLY A 92 -6.00 9.94 16.99
CA GLY A 92 -7.07 10.84 17.41
C GLY A 92 -8.39 10.66 16.66
N ALA A 93 -8.31 10.40 15.34
CA ALA A 93 -9.50 10.09 14.53
C ALA A 93 -10.14 8.77 14.94
N ALA A 94 -9.34 7.74 15.22
CA ALA A 94 -9.83 6.44 15.70
C ALA A 94 -10.56 6.60 17.04
N TYR A 95 -9.99 7.31 18.02
CA TYR A 95 -10.67 7.58 19.29
C TYR A 95 -11.96 8.37 19.12
N LYS A 96 -11.97 9.40 18.24
CA LYS A 96 -13.19 10.17 17.94
C LYS A 96 -14.31 9.27 17.43
N ILE A 97 -14.00 8.33 16.54
CA ILE A 97 -14.96 7.37 15.98
C ILE A 97 -15.44 6.40 17.05
N LEU A 98 -14.53 5.81 17.82
CA LEU A 98 -14.87 4.86 18.89
C LEU A 98 -15.80 5.49 19.94
N HIS A 99 -15.49 6.70 20.38
CA HIS A 99 -16.31 7.42 21.34
C HIS A 99 -17.71 7.74 20.82
N ARG A 100 -17.83 8.15 19.55
CA ARG A 100 -19.12 8.60 19.00
C ARG A 100 -19.96 7.45 18.44
N TYR A 101 -19.36 6.43 17.85
CA TYR A 101 -20.02 5.47 17.01
C TYR A 101 -19.68 4.00 17.32
N GLY A 102 -18.68 3.73 18.19
CA GLY A 102 -18.21 2.37 18.45
C GLY A 102 -19.31 1.40 18.83
N THR A 103 -20.23 1.80 19.73
CA THR A 103 -21.33 0.95 20.15
C THR A 103 -22.36 0.68 19.04
N LYS A 104 -22.45 1.56 18.04
CA LYS A 104 -23.40 1.47 16.94
C LYS A 104 -22.84 0.68 15.75
N CYS A 105 -21.51 0.72 15.54
CA CYS A 105 -20.80 0.12 14.42
C CYS A 105 -19.79 -0.91 14.92
N LYS A 106 -20.25 -2.05 15.38
CA LYS A 106 -19.43 -3.07 16.05
C LYS A 106 -18.24 -3.56 15.23
N GLU A 107 -18.38 -3.66 13.91
CA GLU A 107 -17.28 -4.11 13.06
C GLU A 107 -16.19 -3.03 12.94
N VAL A 108 -16.59 -1.76 12.78
CA VAL A 108 -15.65 -0.62 12.80
C VAL A 108 -14.95 -0.51 14.14
N GLN A 109 -15.70 -0.70 15.24
CA GLN A 109 -15.13 -0.72 16.59
C GLN A 109 -14.00 -1.76 16.70
N LYS A 110 -14.26 -3.01 16.31
CA LYS A 110 -13.25 -4.09 16.36
C LYS A 110 -12.00 -3.78 15.55
N ILE A 111 -12.18 -3.24 14.34
CA ILE A 111 -11.06 -2.89 13.46
C ILE A 111 -10.18 -1.81 14.09
N LEU A 112 -10.80 -0.75 14.63
CA LEU A 112 -10.06 0.36 15.22
C LEU A 112 -9.42 -0.01 16.56
N GLU A 113 -10.10 -0.74 17.43
CA GLU A 113 -9.54 -1.23 18.69
C GLU A 113 -8.34 -2.13 18.44
N SER A 114 -8.44 -3.07 17.51
CA SER A 114 -7.32 -3.95 17.14
C SER A 114 -6.12 -3.17 16.56
N ALA A 115 -6.37 -2.12 15.75
CA ALA A 115 -5.30 -1.29 15.20
C ALA A 115 -4.62 -0.45 16.29
N LEU A 116 -5.38 0.12 17.21
CA LEU A 116 -4.85 0.87 18.35
C LEU A 116 -4.00 -0.03 19.24
N GLU A 117 -4.53 -1.18 19.65
CA GLU A 117 -3.81 -2.15 20.48
C GLU A 117 -2.49 -2.54 19.82
N LYS A 118 -2.52 -2.89 18.52
CA LYS A 118 -1.31 -3.22 17.79
C LYS A 118 -0.32 -2.05 17.76
N SER A 119 -0.79 -0.82 17.55
CA SER A 119 0.08 0.36 17.46
C SER A 119 0.78 0.73 18.76
N TYR A 120 0.31 0.22 19.90
CA TYR A 120 0.98 0.40 21.21
C TYR A 120 2.14 -0.57 21.44
N GLY A 121 2.31 -1.56 20.56
CA GLY A 121 3.47 -2.44 20.60
C GLY A 121 4.78 -1.73 20.28
N ASP A 122 5.87 -2.50 20.27
CA ASP A 122 7.21 -2.01 19.96
C ASP A 122 7.39 -1.81 18.44
N TYR A 123 6.79 -0.73 17.95
CA TYR A 123 6.86 -0.28 16.56
C TYR A 123 7.39 1.14 16.49
N ASN A 124 8.15 1.45 15.43
CA ASN A 124 8.56 2.82 15.16
C ASN A 124 7.38 3.69 14.66
N ALA A 125 7.57 5.00 14.58
CA ALA A 125 6.51 5.94 14.20
C ALA A 125 5.92 5.69 12.80
N THR A 126 6.77 5.25 11.87
CA THR A 126 6.36 4.88 10.50
C THR A 126 5.41 3.68 10.53
N GLU A 127 5.78 2.62 11.23
CA GLU A 127 4.98 1.42 11.35
C GLU A 127 3.64 1.68 12.05
N LYS A 128 3.65 2.47 13.13
CA LYS A 128 2.43 2.89 13.83
C LYS A 128 1.47 3.65 12.90
N ALA A 129 1.98 4.59 12.11
CA ALA A 129 1.17 5.31 11.14
C ALA A 129 0.56 4.37 10.09
N TRP A 130 1.32 3.40 9.58
CA TRP A 130 0.82 2.41 8.63
C TRP A 130 -0.18 1.43 9.23
N ILE A 131 -0.01 0.99 10.48
CA ILE A 131 -0.99 0.15 11.17
C ILE A 131 -2.36 0.85 11.18
N MET A 132 -2.39 2.12 11.56
CA MET A 132 -3.63 2.89 11.59
C MET A 132 -4.19 3.14 10.18
N ARG A 133 -3.32 3.45 9.21
CA ARG A 133 -3.73 3.67 7.82
C ARG A 133 -4.39 2.43 7.21
N MET A 134 -3.83 1.25 7.41
CA MET A 134 -4.41 -0.01 6.93
C MET A 134 -5.79 -0.28 7.52
N ALA A 135 -6.00 0.06 8.80
CA ALA A 135 -7.32 -0.05 9.42
C ALA A 135 -8.34 0.91 8.77
N PHE A 136 -7.93 2.13 8.46
CA PHE A 136 -8.76 3.12 7.78
C PHE A 136 -9.12 2.67 6.36
N ASP A 137 -8.13 2.21 5.59
CA ASP A 137 -8.34 1.72 4.22
C ASP A 137 -9.34 0.54 4.22
N LYS A 138 -9.23 -0.37 5.20
CA LYS A 138 -10.19 -1.47 5.37
C LYS A 138 -11.61 -0.98 5.64
N ILE A 139 -11.81 0.05 6.48
CA ILE A 139 -13.13 0.61 6.77
C ILE A 139 -13.68 1.35 5.56
N LEU A 140 -12.84 2.05 4.80
CA LEU A 140 -13.21 2.78 3.59
C LEU A 140 -13.44 1.86 2.38
N GLY A 141 -13.16 0.56 2.48
CA GLY A 141 -13.28 -0.39 1.37
C GLY A 141 -12.21 -0.20 0.29
N VAL A 142 -11.06 0.40 0.64
CA VAL A 142 -9.92 0.56 -0.28
C VAL A 142 -9.17 -0.78 -0.35
N PRO A 143 -8.95 -1.34 -1.55
CA PRO A 143 -8.20 -2.59 -1.69
C PRO A 143 -6.78 -2.44 -1.15
N THR A 144 -6.41 -3.24 -0.16
CA THR A 144 -5.03 -3.30 0.32
C THR A 144 -4.21 -4.14 -0.65
N VAL A 145 -3.31 -3.50 -1.39
CA VAL A 145 -2.31 -4.21 -2.19
C VAL A 145 -1.28 -4.79 -1.23
N THR A 146 -1.40 -6.08 -0.94
CA THR A 146 -0.33 -6.82 -0.27
C THR A 146 0.85 -6.93 -1.24
N LYS A 147 1.96 -6.27 -0.89
CA LYS A 147 3.24 -6.48 -1.58
C LYS A 147 3.82 -7.83 -1.21
#